data_d5034d0182298968bc9249929a1dc0b5
#
_entry.id   d5034d0182298968bc9249929a1dc0b5
#
_cell.length_a   1.000
_cell.length_b   1.000
_cell.length_c   1.000
_cell.angle_alpha   90.00
_cell.angle_beta   90.00
_cell.angle_gamma   90.00
#
_symmetry.space_group_name_H-M   'P 1'
#
loop_
_entity.id
_entity.type
_entity.pdbx_description
1 polymer ?
#
loop_
_entity_poly.entity_id
_entity_poly.type
_entity_poly.pdbx_seq_one_letter_code
_entity_poly.pdbx_strand_id
1 'polypeptide(L)'
;VLHLNREGINDVIAVDNLTKAQKFQNLAKCRISDYFDKNDFITRVRNGSAPIPEAIIHMGACSDTMETDGRYIMENNYRYTLDLFAWAQKQRIPFVYASSAATYGASTVFVEDVNNEGPLNCYGYSKYLFDQVLRSRMATLSAPAAGMRFFNVYGPHEQHKGRMASVAFHQYFQFKKEGKVKLFEGCLGYGNGCQMRDFVYVEDVVNCIMHFMKSGVSGIYNCGTGRAQPFNDIALTVVNTLTGQDLTLAAAVEKGLIEYIPFPEALVGKYQAYTQADLTQLRNAGCDVP
;
A
#
# COMPACT_ATOMS: atom_id res chain seq x y z
N VAL A 1 9.26 -3.18 -10.53
CA VAL A 1 10.16 -3.26 -11.70
C VAL A 1 11.61 -3.42 -11.28
N LEU A 2 12.17 -2.50 -10.47
CA LEU A 2 13.58 -2.57 -10.08
C LEU A 2 13.96 -3.93 -9.46
N HIS A 3 13.10 -4.51 -8.62
CA HIS A 3 13.32 -5.84 -8.04
C HIS A 3 13.31 -6.94 -9.12
N LEU A 4 12.36 -6.92 -10.04
CA LEU A 4 12.33 -7.85 -11.19
C LEU A 4 13.64 -7.79 -11.99
N ASN A 5 14.16 -6.58 -12.22
CA ASN A 5 15.42 -6.42 -12.93
C ASN A 5 16.62 -6.99 -12.15
N ARG A 6 16.63 -6.90 -10.80
CA ARG A 6 17.63 -7.55 -9.94
C ARG A 6 17.58 -9.07 -10.03
N GLU A 7 16.38 -9.64 -10.22
CA GLU A 7 16.15 -11.07 -10.46
C GLU A 7 16.44 -11.49 -11.92
N GLY A 8 16.92 -10.58 -12.78
CA GLY A 8 17.22 -10.84 -14.18
C GLY A 8 16.03 -10.73 -15.14
N ILE A 9 14.84 -10.40 -14.64
CA ILE A 9 13.62 -10.23 -15.44
C ILE A 9 13.60 -8.81 -15.98
N ASN A 10 13.89 -8.65 -17.27
CA ASN A 10 13.98 -7.35 -17.95
C ASN A 10 12.88 -7.14 -19.03
N ASP A 11 12.21 -8.20 -19.43
CA ASP A 11 11.04 -8.11 -20.32
C ASP A 11 9.82 -7.72 -19.50
N VAL A 12 9.72 -6.44 -19.17
CA VAL A 12 8.70 -5.86 -18.31
C VAL A 12 7.96 -4.78 -19.08
N ILE A 13 6.67 -4.95 -19.25
CA ILE A 13 5.78 -3.90 -19.76
C ILE A 13 5.31 -3.06 -18.57
N ALA A 14 5.69 -1.79 -18.53
CA ALA A 14 5.24 -0.85 -17.51
C ALA A 14 3.94 -0.17 -17.96
N VAL A 15 2.91 -0.24 -17.11
CA VAL A 15 1.62 0.43 -17.36
C VAL A 15 1.35 1.42 -16.25
N ASP A 16 1.30 2.71 -16.56
CA ASP A 16 1.01 3.78 -15.59
C ASP A 16 0.43 4.99 -16.33
N ASN A 17 0.04 6.04 -15.58
CA ASN A 17 -0.12 7.36 -16.14
C ASN A 17 1.06 8.24 -15.69
N LEU A 18 1.65 8.98 -16.62
CA LEU A 18 2.69 9.97 -16.33
C LEU A 18 2.13 11.40 -16.32
N THR A 19 0.85 11.57 -15.94
CA THR A 19 0.24 12.90 -15.78
C THR A 19 1.01 13.77 -14.77
N LYS A 20 1.61 13.16 -13.76
CA LYS A 20 2.66 13.77 -12.95
C LYS A 20 4.02 13.34 -13.51
N ALA A 21 4.59 14.16 -14.41
CA ALA A 21 5.81 13.81 -15.13
C ALA A 21 6.97 13.31 -14.25
N GLN A 22 7.10 13.85 -13.03
CA GLN A 22 8.12 13.45 -12.04
C GLN A 22 8.13 11.95 -11.71
N LYS A 23 7.04 11.21 -11.96
CA LYS A 23 6.98 9.75 -11.78
C LYS A 23 8.01 9.01 -12.64
N PHE A 24 8.46 9.60 -13.76
CA PHE A 24 9.50 8.99 -14.60
C PHE A 24 10.77 8.66 -13.82
N GLN A 25 11.10 9.43 -12.78
CA GLN A 25 12.29 9.21 -11.95
C GLN A 25 12.31 7.82 -11.29
N ASN A 26 11.14 7.24 -11.02
CA ASN A 26 11.03 5.88 -10.48
C ASN A 26 11.25 4.81 -11.55
N LEU A 27 11.05 5.14 -12.82
CA LEU A 27 11.27 4.23 -13.95
C LEU A 27 12.67 4.42 -14.58
N ALA A 28 13.31 5.58 -14.39
CA ALA A 28 14.57 5.94 -15.06
C ALA A 28 15.73 4.98 -14.77
N LYS A 29 15.69 4.24 -13.63
CA LYS A 29 16.69 3.23 -13.27
C LYS A 29 16.23 1.80 -13.57
N CYS A 30 15.04 1.63 -14.13
CA CYS A 30 14.47 0.35 -14.45
C CYS A 30 14.69 -0.02 -15.91
N ARG A 31 14.88 -1.31 -16.17
CA ARG A 31 14.82 -1.87 -17.53
C ARG A 31 13.40 -2.33 -17.79
N ILE A 32 12.79 -1.80 -18.83
CA ILE A 32 11.46 -2.16 -19.31
C ILE A 32 11.54 -2.42 -20.82
N SER A 33 10.74 -3.34 -21.32
CA SER A 33 10.65 -3.63 -22.76
C SER A 33 9.67 -2.68 -23.46
N ASP A 34 8.62 -2.22 -22.76
CA ASP A 34 7.65 -1.28 -23.30
C ASP A 34 6.95 -0.49 -22.19
N TYR A 35 6.29 0.61 -22.57
CA TYR A 35 5.47 1.45 -21.71
C TYR A 35 4.13 1.76 -22.38
N PHE A 36 3.04 1.60 -21.63
CA PHE A 36 1.70 2.04 -22.05
C PHE A 36 1.10 3.02 -21.04
N ASP A 37 0.40 4.04 -21.54
CA ASP A 37 -0.56 4.74 -20.68
C ASP A 37 -1.66 3.77 -20.25
N LYS A 38 -2.11 3.91 -19.01
CA LYS A 38 -3.10 2.98 -18.41
C LYS A 38 -4.42 2.92 -19.20
N ASN A 39 -4.86 4.04 -19.81
CA ASN A 39 -6.11 4.07 -20.58
C ASN A 39 -5.96 3.38 -21.93
N ASP A 40 -4.81 3.54 -22.57
CA ASP A 40 -4.49 2.84 -23.82
C ASP A 40 -4.38 1.34 -23.57
N PHE A 41 -3.72 0.95 -22.47
CA PHE A 41 -3.56 -0.45 -22.13
C PHE A 41 -4.90 -1.13 -21.86
N ILE A 42 -5.78 -0.53 -21.02
CA ILE A 42 -7.08 -1.13 -20.72
C ILE A 42 -7.99 -1.20 -21.94
N THR A 43 -7.86 -0.26 -22.88
CA THR A 43 -8.56 -0.30 -24.16
C THR A 43 -8.09 -1.50 -24.99
N ARG A 44 -6.78 -1.77 -25.03
CA ARG A 44 -6.22 -2.95 -25.70
C ARG A 44 -6.68 -4.26 -25.03
N VAL A 45 -6.75 -4.29 -23.70
CA VAL A 45 -7.29 -5.43 -22.95
C VAL A 45 -8.75 -5.73 -23.36
N ARG A 46 -9.59 -4.70 -23.39
CA ARG A 46 -11.02 -4.82 -23.73
C ARG A 46 -11.27 -5.27 -25.16
N ASN A 47 -10.45 -4.84 -26.10
CA ASN A 47 -10.59 -5.22 -27.51
C ASN A 47 -9.73 -6.44 -27.92
N GLY A 48 -8.99 -7.05 -26.96
CA GLY A 48 -8.21 -8.27 -27.19
C GLY A 48 -6.89 -8.06 -27.94
N SER A 49 -6.37 -6.83 -28.02
CA SER A 49 -5.10 -6.49 -28.69
C SER A 49 -3.94 -6.22 -27.70
N ALA A 50 -4.14 -6.42 -26.39
CA ALA A 50 -3.06 -6.29 -25.43
C ALA A 50 -2.04 -7.43 -25.57
N PRO A 51 -0.73 -7.16 -25.42
CA PRO A 51 0.28 -8.22 -25.35
C PRO A 51 0.01 -9.12 -24.14
N ILE A 52 0.19 -10.43 -24.28
CA ILE A 52 -0.08 -11.43 -23.24
C ILE A 52 1.19 -11.62 -22.40
N PRO A 53 1.23 -11.16 -21.12
CA PRO A 53 2.37 -11.36 -20.25
C PRO A 53 2.32 -12.72 -19.54
N GLU A 54 3.45 -13.16 -18.99
CA GLU A 54 3.53 -14.36 -18.14
C GLU A 54 2.85 -14.15 -16.76
N ALA A 55 2.82 -12.92 -16.25
CA ALA A 55 2.15 -12.57 -15.00
C ALA A 55 1.76 -11.09 -14.97
N ILE A 56 0.78 -10.74 -14.14
CA ILE A 56 0.34 -9.37 -13.91
C ILE A 56 0.52 -9.02 -12.44
N ILE A 57 1.31 -7.96 -12.19
CA ILE A 57 1.46 -7.33 -10.88
C ILE A 57 0.72 -5.98 -10.92
N HIS A 58 -0.51 -5.96 -10.44
CA HIS A 58 -1.40 -4.80 -10.51
C HIS A 58 -1.36 -3.96 -9.22
N MET A 59 -0.48 -2.97 -9.20
CA MET A 59 -0.31 -2.05 -8.05
C MET A 59 -0.98 -0.69 -8.28
N GLY A 60 -1.47 -0.43 -9.49
CA GLY A 60 -2.06 0.84 -9.88
C GLY A 60 -3.41 1.10 -9.23
N ALA A 61 -3.55 2.27 -8.60
CA ALA A 61 -4.81 2.75 -8.02
C ALA A 61 -4.75 4.26 -7.75
N CYS A 62 -5.90 4.89 -7.56
CA CYS A 62 -6.00 6.11 -6.76
C CYS A 62 -5.91 5.69 -5.29
N SER A 63 -4.81 6.01 -4.61
CA SER A 63 -4.60 5.67 -3.19
C SER A 63 -4.99 6.81 -2.24
N ASP A 64 -5.55 7.89 -2.76
CA ASP A 64 -5.96 9.03 -1.96
C ASP A 64 -7.25 8.72 -1.19
N THR A 65 -7.11 8.54 0.12
CA THR A 65 -8.24 8.26 1.02
C THR A 65 -9.15 9.48 1.26
N MET A 66 -8.69 10.66 0.85
CA MET A 66 -9.44 11.92 0.95
C MET A 66 -10.07 12.35 -0.38
N GLU A 67 -9.94 11.54 -1.44
CA GLU A 67 -10.62 11.80 -2.70
C GLU A 67 -12.14 11.74 -2.52
N THR A 68 -12.84 12.73 -3.05
CA THR A 68 -14.29 12.88 -2.93
C THR A 68 -15.06 12.47 -4.18
N ASP A 69 -14.40 12.38 -5.33
CA ASP A 69 -15.00 11.84 -6.55
C ASP A 69 -15.08 10.31 -6.49
N GLY A 70 -16.16 9.80 -5.94
CA GLY A 70 -16.41 8.36 -5.83
C GLY A 70 -16.47 7.66 -7.19
N ARG A 71 -16.95 8.32 -8.24
CA ARG A 71 -16.98 7.78 -9.60
C ARG A 71 -15.57 7.55 -10.12
N TYR A 72 -14.71 8.54 -9.98
CA TYR A 72 -13.29 8.42 -10.35
C TYR A 72 -12.61 7.28 -9.60
N ILE A 73 -12.83 7.16 -8.27
CA ILE A 73 -12.26 6.06 -7.49
C ILE A 73 -12.75 4.71 -8.00
N MET A 74 -14.06 4.55 -8.20
CA MET A 74 -14.64 3.26 -8.61
C MET A 74 -14.20 2.85 -10.02
N GLU A 75 -14.15 3.78 -10.96
CA GLU A 75 -13.66 3.50 -12.32
C GLU A 75 -12.17 3.11 -12.30
N ASN A 76 -11.35 3.86 -11.55
CA ASN A 76 -9.91 3.68 -11.54
C ASN A 76 -9.44 2.47 -10.70
N ASN A 77 -10.10 2.20 -9.56
CA ASN A 77 -9.65 1.16 -8.64
C ASN A 77 -10.41 -0.16 -8.82
N TYR A 78 -11.74 -0.08 -8.98
CA TYR A 78 -12.56 -1.30 -9.05
C TYR A 78 -12.76 -1.76 -10.50
N ARG A 79 -13.31 -0.90 -11.37
CA ARG A 79 -13.65 -1.30 -12.74
C ARG A 79 -12.40 -1.68 -13.54
N TYR A 80 -11.36 -0.88 -13.45
CA TYR A 80 -10.07 -1.16 -14.09
C TYR A 80 -9.50 -2.50 -13.64
N THR A 81 -9.47 -2.76 -12.34
CA THR A 81 -8.97 -4.02 -11.76
C THR A 81 -9.84 -5.20 -12.20
N LEU A 82 -11.17 -5.03 -12.26
CA LEU A 82 -12.09 -6.08 -12.70
C LEU A 82 -11.87 -6.49 -14.16
N ASP A 83 -11.66 -5.50 -15.04
CA ASP A 83 -11.40 -5.76 -16.47
C ASP A 83 -10.06 -6.48 -16.68
N LEU A 84 -9.01 -6.02 -15.98
CA LEU A 84 -7.70 -6.69 -15.99
C LEU A 84 -7.79 -8.12 -15.46
N PHE A 85 -8.47 -8.33 -14.34
CA PHE A 85 -8.65 -9.65 -13.74
C PHE A 85 -9.44 -10.59 -14.66
N ALA A 86 -10.54 -10.12 -15.25
CA ALA A 86 -11.33 -10.92 -16.19
C ALA A 86 -10.49 -11.35 -17.41
N TRP A 87 -9.68 -10.43 -17.92
CA TRP A 87 -8.74 -10.74 -19.00
C TRP A 87 -7.66 -11.71 -18.56
N ALA A 88 -7.04 -11.52 -17.39
CA ALA A 88 -6.04 -12.42 -16.83
C ALA A 88 -6.58 -13.84 -16.69
N GLN A 89 -7.81 -14.00 -16.14
CA GLN A 89 -8.44 -15.31 -16.02
C GLN A 89 -8.73 -15.95 -17.39
N LYS A 90 -9.21 -15.17 -18.37
CA LYS A 90 -9.44 -15.66 -19.74
C LYS A 90 -8.16 -16.13 -20.41
N GLN A 91 -7.04 -15.44 -20.18
CA GLN A 91 -5.73 -15.78 -20.76
C GLN A 91 -4.92 -16.76 -19.89
N ARG A 92 -5.43 -17.15 -18.72
CA ARG A 92 -4.75 -17.99 -17.73
C ARG A 92 -3.44 -17.39 -17.20
N ILE A 93 -3.44 -16.08 -16.95
CA ILE A 93 -2.29 -15.32 -16.46
C ILE A 93 -2.38 -15.17 -14.93
N PRO A 94 -1.33 -15.52 -14.16
CA PRO A 94 -1.26 -15.25 -12.75
C PRO A 94 -1.44 -13.75 -12.45
N PHE A 95 -2.20 -13.41 -11.39
CA PHE A 95 -2.62 -12.05 -11.09
C PHE A 95 -2.39 -11.71 -9.61
N VAL A 96 -1.45 -10.82 -9.32
CA VAL A 96 -1.24 -10.29 -7.96
C VAL A 96 -1.68 -8.82 -7.94
N TYR A 97 -2.53 -8.44 -6.98
CA TYR A 97 -3.05 -7.08 -6.91
C TYR A 97 -2.94 -6.45 -5.53
N ALA A 98 -2.87 -5.11 -5.53
CA ALA A 98 -2.88 -4.30 -4.33
C ALA A 98 -4.31 -4.19 -3.77
N SER A 99 -4.57 -4.86 -2.63
CA SER A 99 -5.65 -4.54 -1.72
C SER A 99 -5.13 -3.61 -0.60
N SER A 100 -5.85 -3.44 0.50
CA SER A 100 -5.48 -2.48 1.54
C SER A 100 -6.07 -2.86 2.90
N ALA A 101 -5.36 -2.56 3.99
CA ALA A 101 -5.90 -2.59 5.35
C ALA A 101 -7.05 -1.59 5.57
N ALA A 102 -7.27 -0.63 4.67
CA ALA A 102 -8.42 0.27 4.70
C ALA A 102 -9.77 -0.49 4.53
N THR A 103 -9.75 -1.73 4.07
CA THR A 103 -10.93 -2.62 4.01
C THR A 103 -11.49 -2.94 5.38
N TYR A 104 -10.66 -2.96 6.42
CA TYR A 104 -11.08 -3.23 7.79
C TYR A 104 -11.83 -2.07 8.45
N GLY A 105 -11.63 -0.85 7.97
CA GLY A 105 -12.31 0.34 8.49
C GLY A 105 -12.07 0.58 9.98
N ALA A 106 -13.14 0.58 10.77
CA ALA A 106 -13.08 0.79 12.23
C ALA A 106 -12.87 -0.50 13.05
N SER A 107 -12.67 -1.65 12.40
CA SER A 107 -12.40 -2.91 13.10
C SER A 107 -11.14 -2.83 13.94
N THR A 108 -11.13 -3.55 15.04
CA THR A 108 -9.94 -3.81 15.87
C THR A 108 -9.34 -5.19 15.62
N VAL A 109 -9.97 -5.98 14.76
CA VAL A 109 -9.54 -7.34 14.37
C VAL A 109 -9.15 -7.31 12.90
N PHE A 110 -7.90 -7.60 12.61
CA PHE A 110 -7.30 -7.52 11.27
C PHE A 110 -7.01 -8.90 10.70
N VAL A 111 -8.01 -9.78 10.75
CA VAL A 111 -8.00 -11.11 10.12
C VAL A 111 -8.81 -11.04 8.83
N GLU A 112 -8.39 -11.75 7.77
CA GLU A 112 -8.98 -11.70 6.42
C GLU A 112 -10.35 -12.40 6.35
N ASP A 113 -11.26 -12.01 7.25
CA ASP A 113 -12.64 -12.47 7.32
C ASP A 113 -13.60 -11.30 7.03
N VAL A 114 -14.64 -11.57 6.25
CA VAL A 114 -15.62 -10.56 5.85
C VAL A 114 -16.33 -9.90 7.05
N ASN A 115 -16.47 -10.61 8.17
CA ASN A 115 -17.07 -10.08 9.39
C ASN A 115 -16.22 -8.99 10.09
N ASN A 116 -14.93 -8.90 9.72
CA ASN A 116 -14.01 -7.90 10.25
C ASN A 116 -13.89 -6.68 9.32
N GLU A 117 -14.62 -6.65 8.21
CA GLU A 117 -14.45 -5.65 7.15
C GLU A 117 -15.59 -4.64 7.15
N GLY A 118 -15.25 -3.35 7.09
CA GLY A 118 -16.21 -2.25 7.07
C GLY A 118 -15.54 -0.93 6.67
N PRO A 119 -15.21 -0.73 5.38
CA PRO A 119 -14.42 0.41 4.93
C PRO A 119 -15.08 1.76 5.26
N LEU A 120 -14.28 2.74 5.73
CA LEU A 120 -14.75 4.06 6.16
C LEU A 120 -14.76 5.11 5.03
N ASN A 121 -14.21 4.79 3.87
CA ASN A 121 -14.12 5.72 2.73
C ASN A 121 -14.22 4.98 1.39
N CYS A 122 -14.43 5.73 0.31
CA CYS A 122 -14.61 5.17 -1.02
C CYS A 122 -13.37 4.42 -1.54
N TYR A 123 -12.17 4.85 -1.15
CA TYR A 123 -10.94 4.11 -1.47
C TYR A 123 -10.96 2.70 -0.85
N GLY A 124 -11.16 2.60 0.46
CA GLY A 124 -11.27 1.31 1.15
C GLY A 124 -12.38 0.44 0.57
N TYR A 125 -13.55 1.04 0.28
CA TYR A 125 -14.67 0.35 -0.35
C TYR A 125 -14.32 -0.20 -1.73
N SER A 126 -13.59 0.53 -2.56
CA SER A 126 -13.16 0.07 -3.88
C SER A 126 -12.27 -1.19 -3.81
N LYS A 127 -11.41 -1.27 -2.80
CA LYS A 127 -10.57 -2.45 -2.54
C LYS A 127 -11.36 -3.61 -1.96
N TYR A 128 -12.22 -3.33 -0.97
CA TYR A 128 -13.14 -4.29 -0.39
C TYR A 128 -14.01 -4.96 -1.47
N LEU A 129 -14.61 -4.18 -2.35
CA LEU A 129 -15.51 -4.71 -3.37
C LEU A 129 -14.78 -5.67 -4.33
N PHE A 130 -13.53 -5.37 -4.69
CA PHE A 130 -12.75 -6.29 -5.53
C PHE A 130 -12.31 -7.55 -4.76
N ASP A 131 -11.98 -7.45 -3.47
CA ASP A 131 -11.73 -8.60 -2.61
C ASP A 131 -12.94 -9.55 -2.58
N GLN A 132 -14.20 -9.02 -2.54
CA GLN A 132 -15.42 -9.86 -2.63
C GLN A 132 -15.54 -10.55 -4.00
N VAL A 133 -15.17 -9.87 -5.09
CA VAL A 133 -15.14 -10.50 -6.44
C VAL A 133 -14.18 -11.68 -6.46
N LEU A 134 -12.96 -11.52 -5.92
CA LEU A 134 -12.00 -12.62 -5.84
C LEU A 134 -12.56 -13.77 -5.01
N ARG A 135 -13.08 -13.51 -3.80
CA ARG A 135 -13.67 -14.53 -2.93
C ARG A 135 -14.77 -15.34 -3.63
N SER A 136 -15.68 -14.65 -4.32
CA SER A 136 -16.78 -15.30 -5.02
C SER A 136 -16.33 -16.20 -6.17
N ARG A 137 -15.12 -15.99 -6.68
CA ARG A 137 -14.58 -16.72 -7.83
C ARG A 137 -13.49 -17.73 -7.46
N MET A 138 -13.10 -17.84 -6.19
CA MET A 138 -11.98 -18.70 -5.74
C MET A 138 -12.08 -20.13 -6.26
N ALA A 139 -13.27 -20.76 -6.24
CA ALA A 139 -13.47 -22.13 -6.70
C ALA A 139 -13.42 -22.30 -8.24
N THR A 140 -13.45 -21.20 -8.99
CA THR A 140 -13.56 -21.21 -10.47
C THR A 140 -12.41 -20.47 -11.15
N LEU A 141 -11.34 -20.19 -10.44
CA LEU A 141 -10.17 -19.52 -11.00
C LEU A 141 -9.52 -20.36 -12.09
N SER A 142 -9.24 -19.74 -13.24
CA SER A 142 -8.51 -20.37 -14.35
C SER A 142 -6.99 -20.17 -14.22
N ALA A 143 -6.56 -19.21 -13.42
CA ALA A 143 -5.17 -18.91 -13.08
C ALA A 143 -5.09 -18.40 -11.65
N PRO A 144 -3.94 -18.55 -10.98
CA PRO A 144 -3.74 -18.05 -9.62
C PRO A 144 -4.01 -16.56 -9.49
N ALA A 145 -4.64 -16.15 -8.36
CA ALA A 145 -4.90 -14.75 -8.07
C ALA A 145 -4.71 -14.45 -6.57
N ALA A 146 -3.88 -13.47 -6.25
CA ALA A 146 -3.58 -13.10 -4.87
C ALA A 146 -3.77 -11.60 -4.62
N GLY A 147 -4.55 -11.26 -3.60
CA GLY A 147 -4.76 -9.90 -3.11
C GLY A 147 -3.90 -9.61 -1.89
N MET A 148 -3.11 -8.55 -1.96
CA MET A 148 -2.22 -8.15 -0.87
C MET A 148 -2.82 -6.95 -0.14
N ARG A 149 -3.32 -7.13 1.09
CA ARG A 149 -3.81 -6.06 1.96
C ARG A 149 -2.63 -5.36 2.61
N PHE A 150 -2.13 -4.33 1.95
CA PHE A 150 -1.01 -3.56 2.47
C PHE A 150 -1.42 -2.78 3.71
N PHE A 151 -0.59 -2.88 4.74
CA PHE A 151 -0.61 -2.02 5.91
C PHE A 151 0.18 -0.72 5.62
N ASN A 152 0.87 -0.14 6.56
CA ASN A 152 1.54 1.15 6.33
C ASN A 152 2.91 0.95 5.68
N VAL A 153 2.91 0.85 4.35
CA VAL A 153 4.14 0.67 3.58
C VAL A 153 4.97 1.95 3.57
N TYR A 154 6.27 1.83 3.84
CA TYR A 154 7.24 2.91 3.75
C TYR A 154 8.50 2.46 3.00
N GLY A 155 9.27 3.42 2.48
CA GLY A 155 10.54 3.15 1.82
C GLY A 155 10.90 4.17 0.75
N PRO A 156 11.91 3.90 -0.09
CA PRO A 156 12.34 4.82 -1.14
C PRO A 156 11.29 5.00 -2.24
N HIS A 157 11.47 6.04 -3.06
CA HIS A 157 10.67 6.34 -4.26
C HIS A 157 9.25 6.85 -4.00
N GLU A 158 9.02 7.55 -2.88
CA GLU A 158 7.70 8.08 -2.51
C GLU A 158 7.45 9.53 -2.96
N GLN A 159 8.41 10.21 -3.58
CA GLN A 159 8.36 11.66 -3.86
C GLN A 159 7.11 12.09 -4.66
N HIS A 160 6.61 11.22 -5.54
CA HIS A 160 5.45 11.50 -6.38
C HIS A 160 4.10 11.37 -5.66
N LYS A 161 4.07 10.77 -4.48
CA LYS A 161 2.82 10.47 -3.76
C LYS A 161 2.20 11.70 -3.08
N GLY A 162 2.96 12.79 -2.92
CA GLY A 162 2.47 14.00 -2.23
C GLY A 162 1.98 13.65 -0.82
N ARG A 163 0.77 14.09 -0.45
CA ARG A 163 0.19 13.85 0.90
C ARG A 163 0.02 12.37 1.27
N MET A 164 0.02 11.47 0.28
CA MET A 164 -0.13 10.03 0.49
C MET A 164 1.20 9.29 0.65
N ALA A 165 2.33 10.01 0.72
CA ALA A 165 3.61 9.42 1.11
C ALA A 165 3.57 8.95 2.57
N SER A 166 4.46 8.03 2.94
CA SER A 166 4.51 7.48 4.29
C SER A 166 4.83 8.55 5.35
N VAL A 167 4.45 8.27 6.58
CA VAL A 167 4.78 9.13 7.73
C VAL A 167 6.29 9.31 7.86
N ALA A 168 7.08 8.26 7.68
CA ALA A 168 8.54 8.33 7.73
C ALA A 168 9.09 9.32 6.68
N PHE A 169 8.55 9.29 5.45
CA PHE A 169 8.90 10.25 4.39
C PHE A 169 8.57 11.69 4.80
N HIS A 170 7.35 11.92 5.29
CA HIS A 170 6.93 13.26 5.70
C HIS A 170 7.75 13.80 6.86
N GLN A 171 7.98 13.00 7.89
CA GLN A 171 8.76 13.40 9.07
C GLN A 171 10.23 13.68 8.71
N TYR A 172 10.83 12.90 7.83
CA TYR A 172 12.18 13.14 7.34
C TYR A 172 12.30 14.54 6.69
N PHE A 173 11.42 14.86 5.75
CA PHE A 173 11.45 16.16 5.06
C PHE A 173 11.01 17.31 5.95
N GLN A 174 10.08 17.08 6.87
CA GLN A 174 9.67 18.08 7.86
C GLN A 174 10.85 18.44 8.77
N PHE A 175 11.55 17.43 9.30
CA PHE A 175 12.74 17.68 10.13
C PHE A 175 13.84 18.43 9.36
N LYS A 176 14.11 18.03 8.13
CA LYS A 176 15.07 18.74 7.26
C LYS A 176 14.72 20.21 7.02
N LYS A 177 13.44 20.53 6.96
CA LYS A 177 12.96 21.90 6.69
C LYS A 177 12.81 22.73 7.95
N GLU A 178 12.29 22.14 9.02
CA GLU A 178 11.84 22.87 10.23
C GLU A 178 12.71 22.59 11.45
N GLY A 179 13.64 21.64 11.39
CA GLY A 179 14.46 21.21 12.53
C GLY A 179 13.69 20.43 13.59
N LYS A 180 12.43 20.07 13.32
CA LYS A 180 11.57 19.33 14.23
C LYS A 180 10.55 18.47 13.49
N VAL A 181 10.00 17.47 14.20
CA VAL A 181 8.89 16.63 13.75
C VAL A 181 7.64 17.00 14.55
N LYS A 182 6.49 17.12 13.86
CA LYS A 182 5.19 17.36 14.48
C LYS A 182 4.36 16.11 14.48
N LEU A 183 3.83 15.72 15.62
CA LEU A 183 2.93 14.61 15.83
C LEU A 183 1.58 15.11 16.35
N PHE A 184 0.53 14.33 16.13
CA PHE A 184 -0.77 14.66 16.68
C PHE A 184 -0.82 14.39 18.19
N GLU A 185 -1.51 15.26 18.89
CA GLU A 185 -1.94 15.01 20.27
C GLU A 185 -2.80 13.74 20.37
N GLY A 186 -3.06 13.32 21.59
CA GLY A 186 -3.83 12.13 21.88
C GLY A 186 -5.26 12.18 21.36
N CYS A 187 -5.72 11.08 20.81
CA CYS A 187 -7.10 10.90 20.34
C CYS A 187 -7.53 9.43 20.48
N LEU A 188 -8.83 9.18 20.57
CA LEU A 188 -9.42 7.84 20.59
C LEU A 188 -8.80 6.92 21.67
N GLY A 189 -8.50 7.47 22.87
CA GLY A 189 -7.91 6.74 23.99
C GLY A 189 -6.39 6.59 23.96
N TYR A 190 -5.70 7.09 22.93
CA TYR A 190 -4.24 7.10 22.83
C TYR A 190 -3.68 8.43 23.31
N GLY A 191 -2.50 8.38 23.94
CA GLY A 191 -1.73 9.59 24.31
C GLY A 191 -1.09 10.26 23.08
N ASN A 192 -0.37 11.36 23.33
CA ASN A 192 0.30 12.15 22.29
C ASN A 192 1.28 11.31 21.48
N GLY A 193 1.07 11.21 20.16
CA GLY A 193 1.88 10.42 19.23
C GLY A 193 1.85 8.91 19.47
N CYS A 194 0.94 8.41 20.36
CA CYS A 194 0.84 7.00 20.72
C CYS A 194 -0.15 6.21 19.87
N GLN A 195 -0.80 6.83 18.88
CA GLN A 195 -1.57 6.07 17.89
C GLN A 195 -0.62 5.11 17.17
N MET A 196 -1.09 3.90 16.85
CA MET A 196 -0.24 2.79 16.43
C MET A 196 -0.55 2.33 15.00
N ARG A 197 0.48 1.97 14.28
CA ARG A 197 0.39 1.37 12.93
C ARG A 197 1.34 0.19 12.78
N ASP A 198 0.96 -0.74 11.96
CA ASP A 198 1.85 -1.75 11.43
C ASP A 198 2.60 -1.14 10.24
N PHE A 199 3.86 -0.80 10.44
CA PHE A 199 4.73 -0.24 9.41
C PHE A 199 5.56 -1.35 8.77
N VAL A 200 5.41 -1.52 7.46
CA VAL A 200 6.11 -2.54 6.69
C VAL A 200 7.04 -1.91 5.64
N TYR A 201 8.26 -2.43 5.54
CA TYR A 201 9.22 -1.92 4.58
C TYR A 201 8.88 -2.38 3.16
N VAL A 202 9.08 -1.51 2.17
CA VAL A 202 8.65 -1.77 0.79
C VAL A 202 9.33 -2.98 0.15
N GLU A 203 10.57 -3.32 0.52
CA GLU A 203 11.22 -4.52 -0.02
C GLU A 203 10.59 -5.81 0.51
N ASP A 204 10.12 -5.84 1.77
CA ASP A 204 9.38 -6.98 2.32
C ASP A 204 8.04 -7.16 1.60
N VAL A 205 7.36 -6.06 1.31
CA VAL A 205 6.14 -6.06 0.48
C VAL A 205 6.42 -6.65 -0.91
N VAL A 206 7.53 -6.24 -1.53
CA VAL A 206 7.93 -6.75 -2.85
C VAL A 206 8.25 -8.24 -2.78
N ASN A 207 8.93 -8.71 -1.72
CA ASN A 207 9.20 -10.13 -1.50
C ASN A 207 7.91 -10.95 -1.41
N CYS A 208 6.88 -10.46 -0.69
CA CYS A 208 5.56 -11.09 -0.64
C CYS A 208 4.92 -11.15 -2.04
N ILE A 209 4.92 -10.05 -2.79
CA ILE A 209 4.39 -10.02 -4.16
C ILE A 209 5.09 -11.07 -5.04
N MET A 210 6.41 -11.16 -4.97
CA MET A 210 7.21 -12.12 -5.73
C MET A 210 6.94 -13.56 -5.32
N HIS A 211 6.72 -13.81 -4.01
CA HIS A 211 6.30 -15.13 -3.52
C HIS A 211 4.99 -15.56 -4.18
N PHE A 212 3.92 -14.75 -4.12
CA PHE A 212 2.62 -15.10 -4.68
C PHE A 212 2.63 -15.17 -6.22
N MET A 213 3.47 -14.38 -6.89
CA MET A 213 3.65 -14.50 -8.32
C MET A 213 4.26 -15.86 -8.73
N LYS A 214 5.17 -16.42 -7.90
CA LYS A 214 5.89 -17.68 -8.17
C LYS A 214 5.18 -18.91 -7.62
N SER A 215 4.50 -18.83 -6.47
CA SER A 215 3.93 -19.99 -5.75
C SER A 215 2.66 -20.54 -6.38
N GLY A 216 1.92 -19.74 -7.13
CA GLY A 216 0.61 -20.14 -7.67
C GLY A 216 -0.50 -20.25 -6.62
N VAL A 217 -0.27 -19.79 -5.38
CA VAL A 217 -1.26 -19.80 -4.31
C VAL A 217 -2.22 -18.64 -4.49
N SER A 218 -3.53 -18.91 -4.36
CA SER A 218 -4.59 -17.91 -4.50
C SER A 218 -5.19 -17.56 -3.15
N GLY A 219 -5.60 -16.29 -2.97
CA GLY A 219 -6.23 -15.85 -1.74
C GLY A 219 -6.13 -14.35 -1.52
N ILE A 220 -6.53 -13.92 -0.33
CA ILE A 220 -6.37 -12.53 0.14
C ILE A 220 -5.53 -12.59 1.42
N TYR A 221 -4.48 -11.79 1.48
CA TYR A 221 -3.47 -11.87 2.52
C TYR A 221 -3.11 -10.50 3.06
N ASN A 222 -3.03 -10.38 4.37
CA ASN A 222 -2.44 -9.21 5.01
C ASN A 222 -0.94 -9.13 4.70
N CYS A 223 -0.47 -7.94 4.39
CA CYS A 223 0.93 -7.65 4.15
C CYS A 223 1.37 -6.52 5.09
N GLY A 224 1.84 -6.89 6.24
CA GLY A 224 2.34 -6.10 7.36
C GLY A 224 3.44 -6.87 8.08
N THR A 225 3.89 -6.38 9.23
CA THR A 225 4.91 -7.04 10.08
C THR A 225 4.28 -7.84 11.22
N GLY A 226 2.98 -7.68 11.47
CA GLY A 226 2.31 -8.24 12.64
C GLY A 226 2.67 -7.52 13.95
N ARG A 227 3.32 -6.34 13.86
CA ARG A 227 3.73 -5.53 15.01
C ARG A 227 3.35 -4.08 14.83
N ALA A 228 2.38 -3.62 15.63
CA ALA A 228 2.02 -2.22 15.67
C ALA A 228 3.06 -1.40 16.43
N GLN A 229 3.43 -0.24 15.91
CA GLN A 229 4.38 0.71 16.50
C GLN A 229 3.76 2.11 16.58
N PRO A 230 4.04 2.89 17.64
CA PRO A 230 3.54 4.25 17.79
C PRO A 230 4.25 5.22 16.82
N PHE A 231 3.56 6.30 16.46
CA PHE A 231 4.17 7.36 15.64
C PHE A 231 5.37 8.03 16.34
N ASN A 232 5.40 7.99 17.67
CA ASN A 232 6.55 8.46 18.46
C ASN A 232 7.85 7.75 18.09
N ASP A 233 7.81 6.43 17.85
CA ASP A 233 9.00 5.65 17.50
C ASP A 233 9.56 6.05 16.13
N ILE A 234 8.69 6.32 15.16
CA ILE A 234 9.11 6.78 13.84
C ILE A 234 9.75 8.18 13.96
N ALA A 235 9.10 9.10 14.70
CA ALA A 235 9.63 10.44 14.91
C ALA A 235 10.98 10.45 15.63
N LEU A 236 11.12 9.66 16.68
CA LEU A 236 12.37 9.53 17.43
C LEU A 236 13.48 8.94 16.55
N THR A 237 13.16 7.91 15.75
CA THR A 237 14.12 7.33 14.81
C THR A 237 14.58 8.34 13.77
N VAL A 238 13.68 9.14 13.20
CA VAL A 238 14.02 10.21 12.25
C VAL A 238 14.92 11.26 12.91
N VAL A 239 14.56 11.72 14.11
CA VAL A 239 15.35 12.72 14.85
C VAL A 239 16.75 12.19 15.16
N ASN A 240 16.85 11.00 15.73
CA ASN A 240 18.14 10.42 16.12
C ASN A 240 19.05 10.16 14.90
N THR A 241 18.46 9.64 13.81
CA THR A 241 19.22 9.42 12.56
C THR A 241 19.74 10.73 11.97
N LEU A 242 18.94 11.79 11.95
CA LEU A 242 19.33 13.05 11.30
C LEU A 242 20.22 13.93 12.17
N THR A 243 20.18 13.79 13.49
CA THR A 243 21.04 14.51 14.42
C THR A 243 22.32 13.77 14.77
N GLY A 244 22.38 12.45 14.50
CA GLY A 244 23.47 11.58 14.96
C GLY A 244 23.49 11.39 16.49
N GLN A 245 22.36 11.65 17.18
CA GLN A 245 22.20 11.50 18.62
C GLN A 245 21.40 10.24 18.96
N ASP A 246 21.53 9.77 20.18
CA ASP A 246 20.71 8.67 20.75
C ASP A 246 19.87 9.26 21.89
N LEU A 247 18.84 10.00 21.52
CA LEU A 247 17.93 10.65 22.46
C LEU A 247 16.81 9.71 22.87
N THR A 248 16.35 9.86 24.10
CA THR A 248 15.04 9.34 24.50
C THR A 248 13.93 10.23 23.97
N LEU A 249 12.69 9.72 23.90
CA LEU A 249 11.53 10.51 23.47
C LEU A 249 11.35 11.78 24.33
N ALA A 250 11.48 11.63 25.66
CA ALA A 250 11.37 12.76 26.60
C ALA A 250 12.40 13.84 26.29
N ALA A 251 13.66 13.48 26.07
CA ALA A 251 14.73 14.41 25.74
C ALA A 251 14.51 15.09 24.37
N ALA A 252 13.99 14.36 23.39
CA ALA A 252 13.69 14.92 22.07
C ALA A 252 12.54 15.95 22.14
N VAL A 253 11.53 15.69 22.96
CA VAL A 253 10.41 16.63 23.22
C VAL A 253 10.90 17.85 24.00
N GLU A 254 11.68 17.68 25.07
CA GLU A 254 12.25 18.78 25.87
C GLU A 254 13.12 19.71 25.02
N LYS A 255 13.89 19.16 24.09
CA LYS A 255 14.71 19.93 23.14
C LYS A 255 13.90 20.58 22.01
N GLY A 256 12.58 20.36 21.95
CA GLY A 256 11.71 20.89 20.89
C GLY A 256 11.94 20.23 19.52
N LEU A 257 12.60 19.07 19.46
CA LEU A 257 12.82 18.32 18.22
C LEU A 257 11.60 17.48 17.82
N ILE A 258 10.73 17.15 18.80
CA ILE A 258 9.41 16.58 18.60
C ILE A 258 8.38 17.50 19.26
N GLU A 259 7.37 17.92 18.50
CA GLU A 259 6.29 18.81 18.94
C GLU A 259 4.94 18.09 18.75
N TYR A 260 4.06 18.19 19.75
CA TYR A 260 2.69 17.68 19.61
C TYR A 260 1.76 18.82 19.21
N ILE A 261 0.92 18.58 18.20
CA ILE A 261 -0.03 19.54 17.64
C ILE A 261 -1.46 18.99 17.75
N PRO A 262 -2.48 19.86 17.82
CA PRO A 262 -3.87 19.44 17.93
C PRO A 262 -4.27 18.44 16.83
N PHE A 263 -5.07 17.44 17.21
CA PHE A 263 -5.59 16.46 16.25
C PHE A 263 -6.54 17.13 15.24
N PRO A 264 -6.35 16.97 13.92
CA PRO A 264 -7.15 17.67 12.91
C PRO A 264 -8.62 17.22 12.93
N GLU A 265 -9.56 18.17 13.02
CA GLU A 265 -11.01 17.89 12.97
C GLU A 265 -11.43 17.11 11.72
N ALA A 266 -10.81 17.35 10.58
CA ALA A 266 -11.10 16.67 9.31
C ALA A 266 -10.87 15.16 9.34
N LEU A 267 -10.11 14.66 10.32
CA LEU A 267 -9.82 13.23 10.51
C LEU A 267 -10.77 12.56 11.52
N VAL A 268 -11.57 13.30 12.27
CA VAL A 268 -12.52 12.74 13.22
C VAL A 268 -13.52 11.82 12.50
N GLY A 269 -13.70 10.62 13.02
CA GLY A 269 -14.58 9.58 12.44
C GLY A 269 -14.05 8.87 11.18
N LYS A 270 -12.88 9.30 10.66
CA LYS A 270 -12.24 8.70 9.48
C LYS A 270 -10.87 8.11 9.76
N TYR A 271 -10.39 8.26 10.99
CA TYR A 271 -9.04 7.89 11.39
C TYR A 271 -9.02 6.55 12.13
N GLN A 272 -8.15 5.66 11.67
CA GLN A 272 -7.85 4.42 12.38
C GLN A 272 -6.73 4.72 13.39
N ALA A 273 -6.99 4.63 14.70
CA ALA A 273 -5.96 4.87 15.72
C ALA A 273 -5.01 3.69 15.92
N TYR A 274 -5.41 2.51 15.47
CA TYR A 274 -4.65 1.26 15.60
C TYR A 274 -4.80 0.41 14.34
N THR A 275 -3.68 -0.17 13.87
CA THR A 275 -3.70 -1.27 12.89
C THR A 275 -2.54 -2.22 13.17
N GLN A 276 -2.81 -3.55 13.11
CA GLN A 276 -1.80 -4.60 13.22
C GLN A 276 -2.24 -5.79 12.37
N ALA A 277 -1.41 -6.23 11.44
CA ALA A 277 -1.72 -7.38 10.59
C ALA A 277 -1.75 -8.68 11.40
N ASP A 278 -2.78 -9.49 11.24
CA ASP A 278 -2.68 -10.91 11.51
C ASP A 278 -1.99 -11.58 10.32
N LEU A 279 -0.89 -12.28 10.55
CA LEU A 279 -0.07 -12.90 9.50
C LEU A 279 -0.33 -14.40 9.35
N THR A 280 -1.32 -14.94 10.04
CA THR A 280 -1.60 -16.39 10.06
C THR A 280 -1.84 -16.93 8.64
N GLN A 281 -2.68 -16.25 7.85
CA GLN A 281 -2.97 -16.68 6.47
C GLN A 281 -1.75 -16.53 5.57
N LEU A 282 -0.98 -15.45 5.71
CA LEU A 282 0.25 -15.22 4.95
C LEU A 282 1.27 -16.35 5.19
N ARG A 283 1.51 -16.68 6.47
CA ARG A 283 2.44 -17.74 6.89
C ARG A 283 1.98 -19.13 6.44
N ASN A 284 0.69 -19.42 6.55
CA ASN A 284 0.11 -20.66 6.05
C ASN A 284 0.26 -20.81 4.52
N ALA A 285 0.33 -19.71 3.79
CA ALA A 285 0.63 -19.69 2.37
C ALA A 285 2.14 -19.78 2.04
N GLY A 286 2.99 -20.02 3.05
CA GLY A 286 4.44 -20.17 2.90
C GLY A 286 5.20 -18.85 2.72
N CYS A 287 4.58 -17.71 3.02
CA CYS A 287 5.20 -16.38 2.97
C CYS A 287 5.31 -15.80 4.38
N ASP A 288 6.42 -15.18 4.71
CA ASP A 288 6.59 -14.45 5.96
C ASP A 288 7.23 -13.07 5.70
N VAL A 289 6.98 -12.14 6.62
CA VAL A 289 7.60 -10.81 6.66
C VAL A 289 8.47 -10.78 7.91
N PRO A 290 9.75 -10.44 7.81
CA PRO A 290 10.68 -10.42 8.94
C PRO A 290 10.38 -9.32 9.98
#